data_13a457030c123b373ca4afaa4dbb4acd
#
_entry.id   13a457030c123b373ca4afaa4dbb4acd
#
_cell.length_a   1.000
_cell.length_b   1.000
_cell.length_c   1.000
_cell.angle_alpha   90.00
_cell.angle_beta   90.00
_cell.angle_gamma   90.00
#
_symmetry.space_group_name_H-M   'P 1'
#
loop_
_entity.id
_entity.type
_entity.pdbx_description
1 polymer ?
#
loop_
_entity_poly.entity_id
_entity_poly.type
_entity_poly.pdbx_seq_one_letter_code
_entity_poly.pdbx_strand_id
1 'polypeptide(L)'
;KKIDFYTRQFVDALAPSNFVGTNPAVIRATLESGGENLIHGLENLLRDLERGEGDLVVTMTDKEAFKVGENIAVTPGQVIYENPLAQLIQYTPNTDKVHKRPLLVLPPWINKFYILDLKPDNSFIKWAVDQGHTVFVVSWVNPDETLADKSFEDYMRLGVFDMLDQIETQTGEKSVNAVGYCLGGTLLSSTLAVMARRGTDDRIASATFLTTLT
;
A
#
# COMPACT_ATOMS: atom_id res chain seq x y z
N LYS A 1 36.75 -2.23 -7.21
CA LYS A 1 35.30 -2.11 -6.87
C LYS A 1 34.41 -2.41 -8.09
N LYS A 2 34.56 -1.70 -9.24
CA LYS A 2 33.68 -1.90 -10.41
C LYS A 2 33.90 -3.28 -11.07
N ILE A 3 35.15 -3.69 -11.29
CA ILE A 3 35.51 -5.01 -11.82
C ILE A 3 35.01 -6.12 -10.88
N ASP A 4 35.29 -6.01 -9.58
CA ASP A 4 34.84 -6.98 -8.58
C ASP A 4 33.30 -7.13 -8.56
N PHE A 5 32.56 -6.01 -8.65
CA PHE A 5 31.11 -6.04 -8.75
C PHE A 5 30.63 -6.83 -9.97
N TYR A 6 31.11 -6.50 -11.16
CA TYR A 6 30.69 -7.21 -12.39
C TYR A 6 31.14 -8.68 -12.40
N THR A 7 32.31 -8.98 -11.85
CA THR A 7 32.77 -10.38 -11.75
C THR A 7 31.84 -11.18 -10.85
N ARG A 8 31.42 -10.62 -9.68
CA ARG A 8 30.45 -11.29 -8.79
C ARG A 8 29.11 -11.50 -9.49
N GLN A 9 28.56 -10.47 -10.15
CA GLN A 9 27.31 -10.60 -10.89
C GLN A 9 27.38 -11.69 -11.96
N PHE A 10 28.51 -11.80 -12.67
CA PHE A 10 28.70 -12.82 -13.67
C PHE A 10 28.81 -14.23 -13.07
N VAL A 11 29.55 -14.38 -11.99
CA VAL A 11 29.68 -15.65 -11.26
C VAL A 11 28.32 -16.07 -10.68
N ASP A 12 27.57 -15.14 -10.09
CA ASP A 12 26.25 -15.40 -9.52
C ASP A 12 25.25 -15.80 -10.64
N ALA A 13 25.30 -15.14 -11.80
CA ALA A 13 24.43 -15.47 -12.93
C ALA A 13 24.69 -16.88 -13.51
N LEU A 14 25.92 -17.36 -13.43
CA LEU A 14 26.34 -18.70 -13.89
C LEU A 14 26.31 -19.77 -12.78
N ALA A 15 25.84 -19.43 -11.59
CA ALA A 15 25.80 -20.39 -10.50
C ALA A 15 24.97 -21.62 -10.87
N PRO A 16 25.43 -22.84 -10.53
CA PRO A 16 24.71 -24.09 -10.84
C PRO A 16 23.27 -24.11 -10.31
N SER A 17 23.00 -23.42 -9.19
CA SER A 17 21.67 -23.27 -8.60
C SER A 17 20.65 -22.55 -9.49
N ASN A 18 21.08 -21.82 -10.52
CA ASN A 18 20.17 -21.09 -11.41
C ASN A 18 19.63 -21.97 -12.55
N PHE A 19 20.12 -23.19 -12.70
CA PHE A 19 19.76 -24.08 -13.80
C PHE A 19 19.14 -25.36 -13.27
N VAL A 20 17.99 -25.76 -13.81
CA VAL A 20 17.24 -26.96 -13.40
C VAL A 20 18.10 -28.21 -13.38
N GLY A 21 18.92 -28.42 -14.42
CA GLY A 21 19.76 -29.62 -14.56
C GLY A 21 20.98 -29.67 -13.64
N THR A 22 21.36 -28.58 -12.99
CA THR A 22 22.54 -28.50 -12.11
C THR A 22 22.22 -28.01 -10.70
N ASN A 23 20.98 -27.60 -10.41
CA ASN A 23 20.56 -27.20 -9.09
C ASN A 23 20.45 -28.41 -8.14
N PRO A 24 21.25 -28.50 -7.07
CA PRO A 24 21.24 -29.68 -6.20
C PRO A 24 19.89 -29.94 -5.53
N ALA A 25 19.11 -28.86 -5.23
CA ALA A 25 17.79 -29.00 -4.64
C ALA A 25 16.79 -29.61 -5.64
N VAL A 26 16.83 -29.16 -6.91
CA VAL A 26 15.98 -29.72 -7.96
C VAL A 26 16.34 -31.18 -8.25
N ILE A 27 17.64 -31.51 -8.36
CA ILE A 27 18.10 -32.89 -8.56
C ILE A 27 17.61 -33.80 -7.44
N ARG A 28 17.75 -33.38 -6.19
CA ARG A 28 17.26 -34.12 -5.05
C ARG A 28 15.74 -34.31 -5.10
N ALA A 29 14.95 -33.28 -5.29
CA ALA A 29 13.51 -33.36 -5.42
C ALA A 29 13.08 -34.25 -6.57
N THR A 30 13.81 -34.25 -7.70
CA THR A 30 13.54 -35.11 -8.85
C THR A 30 13.78 -36.60 -8.52
N LEU A 31 14.85 -36.91 -7.80
CA LEU A 31 15.13 -38.26 -7.37
C LEU A 31 14.11 -38.77 -6.33
N GLU A 32 13.77 -37.94 -5.35
CA GLU A 32 12.81 -38.26 -4.28
C GLU A 32 11.38 -38.42 -4.80
N SER A 33 10.96 -37.62 -5.80
CA SER A 33 9.62 -37.70 -6.42
C SER A 33 9.53 -38.65 -7.62
N GLY A 34 10.62 -39.33 -8.01
CA GLY A 34 10.65 -40.14 -9.24
C GLY A 34 10.39 -39.32 -10.52
N GLY A 35 10.65 -38.02 -10.51
CA GLY A 35 10.48 -37.10 -11.64
C GLY A 35 9.13 -36.35 -11.66
N GLU A 36 8.19 -36.62 -10.74
CA GLU A 36 6.86 -35.97 -10.71
C GLU A 36 6.95 -34.45 -10.60
N ASN A 37 7.94 -33.93 -9.88
CA ASN A 37 8.16 -32.48 -9.78
C ASN A 37 8.38 -31.80 -11.13
N LEU A 38 9.02 -32.49 -12.09
CA LEU A 38 9.24 -31.93 -13.43
C LEU A 38 7.94 -31.91 -14.25
N ILE A 39 7.09 -32.93 -14.08
CA ILE A 39 5.76 -32.98 -14.71
C ILE A 39 4.89 -31.84 -14.18
N HIS A 40 4.79 -31.69 -12.85
CA HIS A 40 4.06 -30.59 -12.24
C HIS A 40 4.60 -29.22 -12.65
N GLY A 41 5.92 -29.09 -12.79
CA GLY A 41 6.55 -27.87 -13.30
C GLY A 41 6.11 -27.53 -14.73
N LEU A 42 6.02 -28.53 -15.60
CA LEU A 42 5.54 -28.37 -16.98
C LEU A 42 4.05 -28.00 -17.01
N GLU A 43 3.22 -28.67 -16.20
CA GLU A 43 1.78 -28.36 -16.07
C GLU A 43 1.56 -26.92 -15.58
N ASN A 44 2.38 -26.44 -14.63
CA ASN A 44 2.33 -25.04 -14.17
C ASN A 44 2.69 -24.08 -15.32
N LEU A 45 3.76 -24.37 -16.06
CA LEU A 45 4.17 -23.55 -17.22
C LEU A 45 3.07 -23.46 -18.28
N LEU A 46 2.44 -24.60 -18.61
CA LEU A 46 1.35 -24.64 -19.59
C LEU A 46 0.15 -23.79 -19.13
N ARG A 47 -0.25 -23.90 -17.87
CA ARG A 47 -1.33 -23.06 -17.30
C ARG A 47 -0.98 -21.57 -17.32
N ASP A 48 0.26 -21.20 -17.06
CA ASP A 48 0.72 -19.82 -17.10
C ASP A 48 0.72 -19.25 -18.52
N LEU A 49 1.09 -20.06 -19.51
CA LEU A 49 1.02 -19.70 -20.95
C LEU A 49 -0.43 -19.59 -21.44
N GLU A 50 -1.32 -20.52 -21.05
CA GLU A 50 -2.75 -20.44 -21.38
C GLU A 50 -3.39 -19.16 -20.82
N ARG A 51 -3.09 -18.81 -19.53
CA ARG A 51 -3.59 -17.59 -18.90
C ARG A 51 -3.09 -16.33 -19.59
N GLY A 52 -1.87 -16.35 -20.10
CA GLY A 52 -1.24 -15.24 -20.81
C GLY A 52 -1.56 -15.19 -22.30
N GLU A 53 -2.46 -16.05 -22.81
CA GLU A 53 -2.76 -16.16 -24.26
C GLU A 53 -1.51 -16.31 -25.13
N GLY A 54 -0.51 -17.03 -24.62
CA GLY A 54 0.79 -17.27 -25.23
C GLY A 54 1.95 -16.50 -24.61
N ASP A 55 1.67 -15.48 -23.80
CA ASP A 55 2.66 -14.82 -22.95
C ASP A 55 2.82 -15.54 -21.62
N LEU A 56 4.03 -15.51 -21.04
CA LEU A 56 4.29 -16.16 -19.76
C LEU A 56 3.78 -15.28 -18.60
N VAL A 57 2.56 -15.54 -18.12
CA VAL A 57 1.97 -14.90 -16.95
C VAL A 57 2.06 -15.82 -15.73
N VAL A 58 3.17 -15.71 -14.98
CA VAL A 58 3.44 -16.57 -13.83
C VAL A 58 2.45 -16.34 -12.70
N THR A 59 1.90 -17.45 -12.16
CA THR A 59 1.03 -17.41 -10.98
C THR A 59 1.88 -17.35 -9.73
N MET A 60 1.89 -16.21 -9.07
CA MET A 60 2.63 -16.02 -7.82
C MET A 60 1.73 -16.00 -6.58
N THR A 61 0.43 -15.77 -6.77
CA THR A 61 -0.55 -15.67 -5.69
C THR A 61 -1.88 -16.27 -6.12
N ASP A 62 -2.66 -16.76 -5.17
CA ASP A 62 -4.07 -17.07 -5.37
C ASP A 62 -4.87 -15.76 -5.43
N LYS A 63 -5.36 -15.39 -6.60
CA LYS A 63 -6.12 -14.15 -6.83
C LYS A 63 -7.50 -14.16 -6.18
N GLU A 64 -8.02 -15.34 -5.84
CA GLU A 64 -9.33 -15.49 -5.21
C GLU A 64 -9.25 -15.60 -3.68
N ALA A 65 -8.02 -15.63 -3.10
CA ALA A 65 -7.81 -15.78 -1.67
C ALA A 65 -8.32 -14.58 -0.86
N PHE A 66 -8.35 -13.38 -1.45
CA PHE A 66 -8.69 -12.14 -0.76
C PHE A 66 -9.81 -11.39 -1.47
N LYS A 67 -10.82 -11.00 -0.68
CA LYS A 67 -11.93 -10.15 -1.13
C LYS A 67 -12.07 -8.96 -0.18
N VAL A 68 -11.95 -7.77 -0.74
CA VAL A 68 -12.07 -6.51 0.00
C VAL A 68 -13.47 -6.40 0.60
N GLY A 69 -13.54 -6.10 1.91
CA GLY A 69 -14.79 -6.02 2.67
C GLY A 69 -15.32 -7.36 3.20
N GLU A 70 -14.73 -8.52 2.78
CA GLU A 70 -15.11 -9.84 3.28
C GLU A 70 -14.06 -10.44 4.22
N ASN A 71 -12.82 -10.56 3.76
CA ASN A 71 -11.72 -11.14 4.52
C ASN A 71 -10.45 -10.29 4.54
N ILE A 72 -10.47 -9.13 3.87
CA ILE A 72 -9.45 -8.08 3.92
C ILE A 72 -10.17 -6.72 3.94
N ALA A 73 -9.60 -5.72 4.63
CA ALA A 73 -10.20 -4.37 4.77
C ALA A 73 -11.63 -4.43 5.37
N VAL A 74 -11.80 -5.16 6.46
CA VAL A 74 -13.12 -5.42 7.05
C VAL A 74 -13.53 -4.42 8.14
N THR A 75 -12.67 -3.47 8.51
CA THR A 75 -13.03 -2.42 9.45
C THR A 75 -14.14 -1.55 8.84
N PRO A 76 -15.31 -1.40 9.50
CA PRO A 76 -16.43 -0.68 8.92
C PRO A 76 -16.12 0.80 8.68
N GLY A 77 -16.46 1.29 7.49
CA GLY A 77 -16.26 2.67 7.08
C GLY A 77 -17.04 3.02 5.84
N GLN A 78 -17.04 4.30 5.49
CA GLN A 78 -17.73 4.83 4.31
C GLN A 78 -16.85 5.86 3.60
N VAL A 79 -16.93 5.87 2.27
CA VAL A 79 -16.36 6.96 1.48
C VAL A 79 -17.26 8.18 1.66
N ILE A 80 -16.71 9.28 2.18
CA ILE A 80 -17.43 10.53 2.45
C ILE A 80 -17.11 11.63 1.43
N TYR A 81 -16.03 11.46 0.69
CA TYR A 81 -15.62 12.40 -0.34
C TYR A 81 -14.81 11.68 -1.42
N GLU A 82 -14.92 12.17 -2.65
CA GLU A 82 -14.17 11.69 -3.80
C GLU A 82 -13.78 12.86 -4.72
N ASN A 83 -12.57 12.80 -5.25
CA ASN A 83 -12.07 13.65 -6.31
C ASN A 83 -11.32 12.79 -7.36
N PRO A 84 -10.84 13.34 -8.48
CA PRO A 84 -10.19 12.54 -9.52
C PRO A 84 -8.95 11.76 -9.09
N LEU A 85 -8.34 12.07 -7.94
CA LEU A 85 -7.10 11.47 -7.49
C LEU A 85 -7.29 10.53 -6.29
N ALA A 86 -8.28 10.78 -5.45
CA ALA A 86 -8.44 10.05 -4.19
C ALA A 86 -9.86 10.10 -3.64
N GLN A 87 -10.16 9.12 -2.79
CA GLN A 87 -11.32 9.09 -1.93
C GLN A 87 -10.91 9.29 -0.47
N LEU A 88 -11.80 9.88 0.32
CA LEU A 88 -11.65 9.97 1.78
C LEU A 88 -12.61 8.99 2.44
N ILE A 89 -12.05 8.03 3.16
CA ILE A 89 -12.81 7.04 3.92
C ILE A 89 -12.86 7.48 5.38
N GLN A 90 -14.07 7.57 5.94
CA GLN A 90 -14.29 7.72 7.38
C GLN A 90 -14.68 6.37 7.98
N TYR A 91 -13.96 5.93 9.01
CA TYR A 91 -14.28 4.69 9.70
C TYR A 91 -15.33 4.91 10.78
N THR A 92 -16.21 3.92 10.94
CA THR A 92 -17.30 3.96 11.90
C THR A 92 -16.75 3.82 13.32
N PRO A 93 -17.03 4.77 14.24
CA PRO A 93 -16.66 4.62 15.64
C PRO A 93 -17.30 3.39 16.27
N ASN A 94 -16.56 2.71 17.14
CA ASN A 94 -17.06 1.56 17.92
C ASN A 94 -16.99 1.80 19.43
N THR A 95 -16.76 3.04 19.86
CA THR A 95 -16.72 3.48 21.27
C THR A 95 -17.82 4.51 21.54
N ASP A 96 -18.33 4.57 22.78
CA ASP A 96 -19.39 5.51 23.17
C ASP A 96 -18.97 6.98 23.03
N LYS A 97 -17.68 7.25 23.12
CA LYS A 97 -17.09 8.58 22.99
C LYS A 97 -15.83 8.49 22.14
N VAL A 98 -15.61 9.52 21.33
CA VAL A 98 -14.42 9.64 20.51
C VAL A 98 -13.58 10.85 20.93
N HIS A 99 -12.30 10.79 20.64
CA HIS A 99 -11.41 11.93 20.81
C HIS A 99 -11.86 13.08 19.89
N LYS A 100 -11.80 14.30 20.42
CA LYS A 100 -12.24 15.50 19.72
C LYS A 100 -11.48 15.68 18.40
N ARG A 101 -10.16 15.51 18.40
CA ARG A 101 -9.32 15.71 17.21
C ARG A 101 -9.28 14.44 16.36
N PRO A 102 -9.69 14.53 15.07
CA PRO A 102 -9.63 13.40 14.14
C PRO A 102 -8.20 12.95 13.85
N LEU A 103 -8.06 11.71 13.39
CA LEU A 103 -6.84 11.10 12.89
C LEU A 103 -6.93 10.94 11.38
N LEU A 104 -6.06 11.64 10.63
CA LEU A 104 -5.92 11.47 9.18
C LEU A 104 -4.73 10.55 8.88
N VAL A 105 -4.95 9.49 8.14
CA VAL A 105 -3.92 8.56 7.69
C VAL A 105 -3.68 8.74 6.19
N LEU A 106 -2.42 8.96 5.84
CA LEU A 106 -1.94 9.14 4.47
C LEU A 106 -1.07 7.93 4.09
N PRO A 107 -1.63 6.87 3.50
CA PRO A 107 -0.84 5.74 2.99
C PRO A 107 -0.13 6.13 1.68
N PRO A 108 0.87 5.34 1.24
CA PRO A 108 1.50 5.58 -0.05
C PRO A 108 0.55 5.22 -1.21
N TRP A 109 0.60 5.97 -2.30
CA TRP A 109 -0.23 5.71 -3.51
C TRP A 109 0.22 4.50 -4.33
N ILE A 110 1.35 3.88 -3.99
CA ILE A 110 1.79 2.59 -4.57
C ILE A 110 1.13 1.38 -3.91
N ASN A 111 0.44 1.58 -2.78
CA ASN A 111 -0.29 0.55 -2.06
C ASN A 111 -1.78 0.85 -2.04
N LYS A 112 -2.58 -0.17 -1.73
CA LYS A 112 -4.01 0.00 -1.48
C LYS A 112 -4.24 0.67 -0.14
N PHE A 113 -5.38 1.39 0.02
CA PHE A 113 -5.74 2.06 1.27
C PHE A 113 -5.69 1.13 2.48
N TYR A 114 -5.99 -0.16 2.28
CA TYR A 114 -6.07 -1.18 3.33
C TYR A 114 -4.71 -1.79 3.72
N ILE A 115 -3.59 -1.24 3.26
CA ILE A 115 -2.26 -1.72 3.70
C ILE A 115 -2.11 -1.69 5.23
N LEU A 116 -2.83 -0.79 5.90
CA LEU A 116 -2.89 -0.68 7.35
C LEU A 116 -4.18 -1.27 7.96
N ASP A 117 -4.97 -2.01 7.17
CA ASP A 117 -6.23 -2.66 7.56
C ASP A 117 -6.39 -4.02 6.88
N LEU A 118 -5.41 -4.92 7.08
CA LEU A 118 -5.37 -6.20 6.36
C LEU A 118 -6.39 -7.21 6.91
N LYS A 119 -6.43 -7.41 8.23
CA LYS A 119 -7.38 -8.31 8.91
C LYS A 119 -7.57 -7.85 10.36
N PRO A 120 -8.61 -8.33 11.06
CA PRO A 120 -8.93 -7.85 12.42
C PRO A 120 -7.77 -7.88 13.41
N ASP A 121 -6.91 -8.90 13.35
CA ASP A 121 -5.76 -9.07 14.23
C ASP A 121 -4.49 -8.35 13.72
N ASN A 122 -4.56 -7.77 12.52
CA ASN A 122 -3.46 -7.04 11.89
C ASN A 122 -4.01 -5.80 11.17
N SER A 123 -4.56 -4.88 11.95
CA SER A 123 -5.11 -3.62 11.49
C SER A 123 -4.77 -2.48 12.45
N PHE A 124 -3.92 -1.57 11.98
CA PHE A 124 -3.67 -0.31 12.67
C PHE A 124 -4.93 0.58 12.70
N ILE A 125 -5.71 0.54 11.63
CA ILE A 125 -6.96 1.32 11.51
C ILE A 125 -7.96 0.86 12.55
N LYS A 126 -8.23 -0.46 12.63
CA LYS A 126 -9.12 -1.02 13.66
C LYS A 126 -8.63 -0.67 15.06
N TRP A 127 -7.34 -0.85 15.33
CA TRP A 127 -6.77 -0.48 16.61
C TRP A 127 -7.03 1.00 16.97
N ALA A 128 -6.81 1.91 16.03
CA ALA A 128 -7.04 3.34 16.28
C ALA A 128 -8.53 3.66 16.55
N VAL A 129 -9.45 3.02 15.81
CA VAL A 129 -10.90 3.12 16.06
C VAL A 129 -11.25 2.58 17.45
N ASP A 130 -10.70 1.42 17.83
CA ASP A 130 -10.91 0.80 19.15
C ASP A 130 -10.36 1.68 20.30
N GLN A 131 -9.36 2.54 20.03
CA GLN A 131 -8.87 3.55 20.98
C GLN A 131 -9.70 4.84 21.00
N GLY A 132 -10.81 4.90 20.28
CA GLY A 132 -11.71 6.05 20.27
C GLY A 132 -11.30 7.18 19.33
N HIS A 133 -10.44 6.92 18.35
CA HIS A 133 -10.16 7.92 17.32
C HIS A 133 -11.23 7.92 16.24
N THR A 134 -11.63 9.13 15.78
CA THR A 134 -12.34 9.28 14.52
C THR A 134 -11.30 9.21 13.41
N VAL A 135 -11.25 8.09 12.69
CA VAL A 135 -10.18 7.79 11.72
C VAL A 135 -10.65 8.08 10.31
N PHE A 136 -9.82 8.81 9.58
CA PHE A 136 -9.94 9.06 8.15
C PHE A 136 -8.73 8.51 7.42
N VAL A 137 -8.95 7.86 6.27
CA VAL A 137 -7.88 7.30 5.42
C VAL A 137 -8.05 7.80 4.01
N VAL A 138 -6.96 8.24 3.40
CA VAL A 138 -6.93 8.57 1.98
C VAL A 138 -6.77 7.29 1.17
N SER A 139 -7.71 7.04 0.27
CA SER A 139 -7.67 5.95 -0.70
C SER A 139 -7.31 6.51 -2.07
N TRP A 140 -6.08 6.26 -2.52
CA TRP A 140 -5.61 6.73 -3.82
C TRP A 140 -6.21 5.92 -4.96
N VAL A 141 -6.56 6.60 -6.06
CA VAL A 141 -6.97 5.94 -7.29
C VAL A 141 -5.80 5.10 -7.84
N ASN A 142 -6.11 3.98 -8.49
CA ASN A 142 -5.10 3.27 -9.26
C ASN A 142 -4.74 4.11 -10.48
N PRO A 143 -3.49 4.57 -10.64
CA PRO A 143 -3.13 5.46 -11.73
C PRO A 143 -3.25 4.74 -13.08
N ASP A 144 -3.78 5.47 -14.04
CA ASP A 144 -3.82 5.12 -15.45
C ASP A 144 -3.34 6.31 -16.31
N GLU A 145 -3.48 6.22 -17.61
CA GLU A 145 -3.03 7.24 -18.55
C GLU A 145 -3.71 8.62 -18.31
N THR A 146 -4.90 8.65 -17.74
CA THR A 146 -5.65 9.89 -17.45
C THR A 146 -4.99 10.72 -16.35
N LEU A 147 -4.10 10.12 -15.57
CA LEU A 147 -3.37 10.76 -14.48
C LEU A 147 -1.93 11.11 -14.83
N ALA A 148 -1.51 10.90 -16.09
CA ALA A 148 -0.12 11.12 -16.52
C ALA A 148 0.38 12.55 -16.27
N ASP A 149 -0.52 13.53 -16.30
CA ASP A 149 -0.20 14.95 -16.07
C ASP A 149 -0.26 15.38 -14.59
N LYS A 150 -0.59 14.46 -13.67
CA LYS A 150 -0.66 14.77 -12.24
C LYS A 150 0.74 14.90 -11.65
N SER A 151 1.00 16.07 -11.08
CA SER A 151 2.24 16.42 -10.40
C SER A 151 2.18 16.07 -8.90
N PHE A 152 3.33 16.11 -8.23
CA PHE A 152 3.41 15.98 -6.78
C PHE A 152 2.59 17.08 -6.05
N GLU A 153 2.50 18.28 -6.63
CA GLU A 153 1.66 19.37 -6.12
C GLU A 153 0.17 19.01 -6.18
N ASP A 154 -0.28 18.28 -7.21
CA ASP A 154 -1.66 17.79 -7.28
C ASP A 154 -1.95 16.76 -6.18
N TYR A 155 -1.02 15.87 -5.87
CA TYR A 155 -1.14 14.95 -4.72
C TYR A 155 -1.24 15.71 -3.39
N MET A 156 -0.46 16.78 -3.23
CA MET A 156 -0.55 17.63 -2.04
C MET A 156 -1.90 18.34 -1.96
N ARG A 157 -2.37 18.94 -3.06
CA ARG A 157 -3.61 19.70 -3.12
C ARG A 157 -4.84 18.79 -2.96
N LEU A 158 -4.97 17.79 -3.84
CA LEU A 158 -6.15 16.92 -3.90
C LEU A 158 -6.12 15.83 -2.81
N GLY A 159 -4.93 15.37 -2.43
CA GLY A 159 -4.77 14.27 -1.48
C GLY A 159 -4.60 14.71 -0.03
N VAL A 160 -4.22 15.97 0.24
CA VAL A 160 -4.06 16.43 1.63
C VAL A 160 -4.92 17.65 1.91
N PHE A 161 -4.80 18.75 1.16
CA PHE A 161 -5.57 19.96 1.48
C PHE A 161 -7.07 19.75 1.32
N ASP A 162 -7.53 19.18 0.20
CA ASP A 162 -8.95 18.88 0.01
C ASP A 162 -9.47 17.93 1.11
N MET A 163 -8.67 16.93 1.51
CA MET A 163 -9.08 16.00 2.56
C MET A 163 -9.20 16.69 3.93
N LEU A 164 -8.31 17.62 4.26
CA LEU A 164 -8.43 18.43 5.47
C LEU A 164 -9.70 19.28 5.46
N ASP A 165 -10.05 19.89 4.31
CA ASP A 165 -11.27 20.67 4.16
C ASP A 165 -12.53 19.82 4.37
N GLN A 166 -12.52 18.59 3.85
CA GLN A 166 -13.62 17.65 4.03
C GLN A 166 -13.75 17.16 5.48
N ILE A 167 -12.63 16.89 6.16
CA ILE A 167 -12.63 16.50 7.57
C ILE A 167 -13.20 17.64 8.43
N GLU A 168 -12.79 18.90 8.18
CA GLU A 168 -13.33 20.06 8.87
C GLU A 168 -14.85 20.20 8.62
N THR A 169 -15.30 20.01 7.39
CA THR A 169 -16.73 20.06 7.03
C THR A 169 -17.51 18.96 7.75
N GLN A 170 -16.97 17.74 7.82
CA GLN A 170 -17.63 16.58 8.40
C GLN A 170 -17.67 16.61 9.94
N THR A 171 -16.63 17.15 10.58
CA THR A 171 -16.45 17.06 12.04
C THR A 171 -16.60 18.39 12.77
N GLY A 172 -16.44 19.51 12.07
CA GLY A 172 -16.32 20.85 12.66
C GLY A 172 -14.94 21.12 13.28
N GLU A 173 -14.00 20.15 13.21
CA GLU A 173 -12.68 20.30 13.82
C GLU A 173 -11.67 20.82 12.79
N LYS A 174 -11.06 21.97 13.12
CA LYS A 174 -10.11 22.67 12.21
C LYS A 174 -8.75 22.00 12.11
N SER A 175 -8.40 21.17 13.09
CA SER A 175 -7.09 20.53 13.10
C SER A 175 -7.19 19.02 13.33
N VAL A 176 -6.29 18.27 12.71
CA VAL A 176 -6.18 16.82 12.79
C VAL A 176 -4.83 16.39 13.39
N ASN A 177 -4.77 15.16 13.88
CA ASN A 177 -3.51 14.43 13.99
C ASN A 177 -3.29 13.68 12.68
N ALA A 178 -2.09 13.69 12.13
CA ALA A 178 -1.80 13.04 10.87
C ALA A 178 -0.78 11.91 11.03
N VAL A 179 -1.00 10.81 10.31
CA VAL A 179 -0.04 9.71 10.16
C VAL A 179 0.32 9.59 8.69
N GLY A 180 1.60 9.75 8.37
CA GLY A 180 2.13 9.52 7.04
C GLY A 180 2.92 8.22 6.98
N TYR A 181 2.53 7.30 6.10
CA TYR A 181 3.21 6.03 5.92
C TYR A 181 3.97 6.01 4.58
N CYS A 182 5.28 5.75 4.64
CA CYS A 182 6.17 5.65 3.48
C CYS A 182 6.08 6.92 2.59
N LEU A 183 5.73 6.83 1.31
CA LEU A 183 5.52 7.98 0.41
C LEU A 183 4.42 8.93 0.90
N GLY A 184 3.39 8.41 1.59
CA GLY A 184 2.39 9.24 2.25
C GLY A 184 2.99 10.14 3.34
N GLY A 185 4.03 9.66 4.02
CA GLY A 185 4.79 10.46 4.98
C GLY A 185 5.67 11.52 4.28
N THR A 186 6.31 11.20 3.18
CA THR A 186 7.06 12.17 2.36
C THR A 186 6.12 13.28 1.86
N LEU A 187 4.93 12.93 1.39
CA LEU A 187 3.89 13.88 1.01
C LEU A 187 3.47 14.76 2.19
N LEU A 188 3.22 14.15 3.36
CA LEU A 188 2.86 14.87 4.59
C LEU A 188 3.97 15.85 5.00
N SER A 189 5.23 15.42 5.00
CA SER A 189 6.37 16.28 5.35
C SER A 189 6.47 17.49 4.41
N SER A 190 6.36 17.26 3.10
CA SER A 190 6.36 18.33 2.10
C SER A 190 5.18 19.27 2.26
N THR A 191 3.99 18.73 2.57
CA THR A 191 2.78 19.52 2.85
C THR A 191 2.97 20.40 4.07
N LEU A 192 3.52 19.86 5.17
CA LEU A 192 3.81 20.64 6.37
C LEU A 192 4.76 21.81 6.08
N ALA A 193 5.80 21.60 5.27
CA ALA A 193 6.71 22.68 4.87
C ALA A 193 5.98 23.79 4.07
N VAL A 194 5.06 23.41 3.18
CA VAL A 194 4.23 24.39 2.44
C VAL A 194 3.27 25.12 3.38
N MET A 195 2.64 24.40 4.31
CA MET A 195 1.71 24.94 5.29
C MET A 195 2.42 25.96 6.20
N ALA A 196 3.59 25.62 6.73
CA ALA A 196 4.41 26.53 7.54
C ALA A 196 4.77 27.82 6.76
N ARG A 197 5.14 27.68 5.48
CA ARG A 197 5.42 28.83 4.61
C ARG A 197 4.20 29.72 4.37
N ARG A 198 2.99 29.14 4.33
CA ARG A 198 1.71 29.84 4.13
C ARG A 198 1.08 30.35 5.42
N GLY A 199 1.59 29.95 6.60
CA GLY A 199 1.01 30.27 7.90
C GLY A 199 -0.31 29.55 8.17
N THR A 200 -0.44 28.30 7.67
CA THR A 200 -1.62 27.44 7.82
C THR A 200 -1.28 26.10 8.49
N ASP A 201 -0.18 26.06 9.23
CA ASP A 201 0.35 24.89 9.91
C ASP A 201 -0.45 24.45 11.14
N ASP A 202 -1.36 25.28 11.62
CA ASP A 202 -2.30 24.97 12.71
C ASP A 202 -3.35 23.90 12.35
N ARG A 203 -3.52 23.57 11.07
CA ARG A 203 -4.45 22.52 10.60
C ARG A 203 -3.98 21.09 10.91
N ILE A 204 -2.69 20.88 11.18
CA ILE A 204 -2.13 19.59 11.60
C ILE A 204 -1.45 19.78 12.94
N ALA A 205 -2.09 19.27 14.01
CA ALA A 205 -1.62 19.43 15.38
C ALA A 205 -0.45 18.53 15.73
N SER A 206 -0.38 17.35 15.11
CA SER A 206 0.74 16.42 15.24
C SER A 206 0.93 15.61 13.97
N ALA A 207 2.16 15.25 13.66
CA ALA A 207 2.50 14.38 12.55
C ALA A 207 3.33 13.19 13.03
N THR A 208 2.88 11.99 12.69
CA THR A 208 3.59 10.74 12.94
C THR A 208 4.07 10.17 11.61
N PHE A 209 5.34 9.81 11.53
CA PHE A 209 5.94 9.26 10.32
C PHE A 209 6.32 7.80 10.53
N LEU A 210 5.79 6.93 9.69
CA LEU A 210 6.08 5.50 9.69
C LEU A 210 6.87 5.14 8.44
N THR A 211 8.07 4.58 8.59
CA THR A 211 8.97 4.16 7.50
C THR A 211 9.12 5.21 6.39
N THR A 212 9.25 6.48 6.76
CA THR A 212 9.23 7.62 5.86
C THR A 212 10.64 8.15 5.60
N LEU A 213 10.90 8.52 4.35
CA LEU A 213 12.06 9.33 3.95
C LEU A 213 11.64 10.81 3.93
N THR A 214 12.29 11.62 4.77
CA THR A 214 12.08 13.08 4.86
C THR A 214 13.37 13.85 4.59
#